data_0136f311b7dcec57545b254b4524328d
#
_entry.id   0136f311b7dcec57545b254b4524328d
#
_cell.length_a   1.000
_cell.length_b   1.000
_cell.length_c   1.000
_cell.angle_alpha   90.00
_cell.angle_beta   90.00
_cell.angle_gamma   90.00
#
_symmetry.space_group_name_H-M   'P 1'
#
loop_
_entity.id
_entity.type
_entity.pdbx_description
1 polymer ?
#
loop_
_entity_poly.entity_id
_entity_poly.type
_entity_poly.pdbx_seq_one_letter_code
_entity_poly.pdbx_strand_id
1 'polypeptide(L)'
;MERRFRCLIPLKTKKRVPKPEGQKPGVGFPIARIVAIISLSCGAVFDVAIGPYQGKETSEHALLRQILGSISAGDIILGDSYYCSYFLIAILQWLGTDAVFQIHGSLNKRFSPR
;
A
#
# COMPACT_ATOMS: atom_id res chain seq x y z
N MET A 1 -8.73 12.34 -23.97
CA MET A 1 -7.27 12.55 -23.97
C MET A 1 -6.60 11.32 -23.35
N GLU A 2 -6.24 10.35 -24.18
CA GLU A 2 -5.54 9.12 -23.72
C GLU A 2 -4.10 9.47 -23.35
N ARG A 3 -3.79 9.52 -22.07
CA ARG A 3 -2.40 9.51 -21.64
C ARG A 3 -1.94 8.04 -21.57
N ARG A 4 -1.30 7.59 -22.63
CA ARG A 4 -0.57 6.32 -22.60
C ARG A 4 0.58 6.46 -21.60
N PHE A 5 0.46 5.83 -20.45
CA PHE A 5 1.60 5.60 -19.57
C PHE A 5 2.55 4.60 -20.23
N ARG A 6 3.47 5.08 -21.03
CA ARG A 6 4.64 4.28 -21.42
C ARG A 6 5.54 4.22 -20.19
N CYS A 7 5.55 3.10 -19.52
CA CYS A 7 6.58 2.79 -18.54
C CYS A 7 7.90 2.59 -19.29
N LEU A 8 8.54 3.69 -19.66
CA LEU A 8 9.95 3.68 -20.05
C LEU A 8 10.71 3.40 -18.76
N ILE A 9 11.21 2.18 -18.60
CA ILE A 9 12.09 1.80 -17.50
C ILE A 9 13.47 2.39 -17.82
N PRO A 10 13.86 3.59 -17.31
CA PRO A 10 15.18 4.11 -17.54
C PRO A 10 16.19 3.24 -16.79
N LEU A 11 17.41 3.14 -17.29
CA LEU A 11 18.54 2.43 -16.66
C LEU A 11 18.74 2.76 -15.17
N LYS A 12 18.29 3.93 -14.72
CA LYS A 12 18.27 4.34 -13.30
C LYS A 12 17.29 3.53 -12.43
N THR A 13 16.32 2.83 -13.02
CA THR A 13 15.32 2.04 -12.28
C THR A 13 15.95 0.77 -11.68
N LYS A 14 16.97 0.20 -12.31
CA LYS A 14 17.72 -0.94 -11.75
C LYS A 14 18.35 -0.64 -10.37
N LYS A 15 18.64 0.62 -10.09
CA LYS A 15 19.20 1.05 -8.79
C LYS A 15 18.12 1.30 -7.74
N ARG A 16 16.90 1.71 -8.16
CA ARG A 16 15.75 1.99 -7.28
C ARG A 16 14.90 0.77 -6.99
N VAL A 17 14.85 -0.18 -7.92
CA VAL A 17 14.08 -1.42 -7.79
C VAL A 17 15.02 -2.59 -8.09
N PRO A 18 15.82 -3.03 -7.11
CA PRO A 18 16.71 -4.18 -7.29
C PRO A 18 15.92 -5.45 -7.51
N LYS A 19 16.53 -6.42 -8.17
CA LYS A 19 15.96 -7.76 -8.30
C LYS A 19 15.86 -8.41 -6.92
N PRO A 20 14.77 -9.16 -6.62
CA PRO A 20 14.70 -9.98 -5.42
C PRO A 20 15.83 -11.00 -5.38
N GLU A 21 16.40 -11.22 -4.21
CA GLU A 21 17.34 -12.30 -3.99
C GLU A 21 16.65 -13.66 -4.16
N GLY A 22 17.32 -14.60 -4.81
CA GLY A 22 16.79 -15.96 -5.07
C GLY A 22 16.27 -16.17 -6.50
N GLN A 23 16.26 -15.18 -7.37
CA GLN A 23 16.00 -15.38 -8.80
C GLN A 23 17.27 -15.87 -9.51
N LYS A 24 17.10 -16.81 -10.46
CA LYS A 24 18.23 -17.33 -11.26
C LYS A 24 18.98 -16.19 -11.96
N PRO A 25 20.33 -16.22 -11.97
CA PRO A 25 21.12 -15.23 -12.68
C PRO A 25 20.70 -15.11 -14.16
N GLY A 26 20.47 -13.90 -14.63
CA GLY A 26 20.13 -13.62 -16.03
C GLY A 26 18.63 -13.64 -16.39
N VAL A 27 17.74 -14.16 -15.54
CA VAL A 27 16.29 -14.31 -15.84
C VAL A 27 15.40 -13.45 -14.94
N GLY A 28 15.95 -12.83 -13.90
CA GLY A 28 15.16 -12.09 -12.94
C GLY A 28 14.73 -10.71 -13.44
N PHE A 29 13.46 -10.39 -13.25
CA PHE A 29 12.90 -9.05 -13.48
C PHE A 29 12.89 -8.25 -12.18
N PRO A 30 13.10 -6.92 -12.25
CA PRO A 30 12.86 -6.05 -11.09
C PRO A 30 11.38 -6.11 -10.71
N ILE A 31 11.10 -6.32 -9.42
CA ILE A 31 9.74 -6.34 -8.87
C ILE A 31 9.57 -5.09 -8.01
N ALA A 32 8.54 -4.31 -8.31
CA ALA A 32 8.12 -3.18 -7.49
C ALA A 32 6.88 -3.53 -6.68
N ARG A 33 6.76 -2.94 -5.51
CA ARG A 33 5.55 -2.96 -4.70
C ARG A 33 4.80 -1.66 -4.92
N ILE A 34 3.50 -1.76 -5.12
CA ILE A 34 2.64 -0.61 -5.38
C ILE A 34 1.50 -0.65 -4.37
N VAL A 35 1.25 0.48 -3.73
CA VAL A 35 0.05 0.72 -2.90
C VAL A 35 -0.67 1.91 -3.48
N ALA A 36 -1.97 1.79 -3.68
CA ALA A 36 -2.81 2.84 -4.25
C ALA A 36 -4.06 3.06 -3.42
N ILE A 37 -4.51 4.30 -3.35
CA ILE A 37 -5.82 4.68 -2.83
C ILE A 37 -6.73 4.93 -4.02
N ILE A 38 -7.84 4.20 -4.09
CA ILE A 38 -8.76 4.22 -5.22
C ILE A 38 -10.14 4.65 -4.73
N SER A 39 -10.78 5.56 -5.45
CA SER A 39 -12.17 5.91 -5.22
C SER A 39 -13.07 4.80 -5.72
N LEU A 40 -13.89 4.21 -4.84
CA LEU A 40 -14.85 3.18 -5.24
C LEU A 40 -16.02 3.75 -6.04
N SER A 41 -16.33 5.03 -5.90
CA SER A 41 -17.45 5.64 -6.61
C SER A 41 -17.21 5.82 -8.11
N CYS A 42 -15.96 6.04 -8.51
CA CYS A 42 -15.61 6.32 -9.91
C CYS A 42 -14.43 5.47 -10.43
N GLY A 43 -13.80 4.65 -9.58
CA GLY A 43 -12.63 3.84 -9.94
C GLY A 43 -11.35 4.65 -10.19
N ALA A 44 -11.34 5.94 -9.85
CA ALA A 44 -10.15 6.77 -10.04
C ALA A 44 -9.10 6.47 -8.96
N VAL A 45 -7.83 6.50 -9.35
CA VAL A 45 -6.70 6.44 -8.42
C VAL A 45 -6.46 7.83 -7.86
N PHE A 46 -6.60 7.97 -6.54
CA PHE A 46 -6.34 9.23 -5.84
C PHE A 46 -4.85 9.47 -5.64
N ASP A 47 -4.16 8.43 -5.20
CA ASP A 47 -2.73 8.53 -4.93
C ASP A 47 -2.09 7.15 -5.01
N VAL A 48 -0.78 7.12 -5.22
CA VAL A 48 -0.02 5.89 -5.38
C VAL A 48 1.38 6.03 -4.79
N ALA A 49 1.79 5.03 -4.02
CA ALA A 49 3.17 4.88 -3.58
C ALA A 49 3.80 3.65 -4.23
N ILE A 50 5.01 3.81 -4.72
CA ILE A 50 5.77 2.75 -5.39
C ILE A 50 7.10 2.60 -4.68
N GLY A 51 7.45 1.38 -4.33
CA GLY A 51 8.72 1.06 -3.70
C GLY A 51 9.32 -0.24 -4.20
N PRO A 52 10.61 -0.49 -3.88
CA PRO A 52 11.23 -1.76 -4.18
C PRO A 52 10.56 -2.89 -3.40
N TYR A 53 10.60 -4.11 -3.93
CA TYR A 53 10.02 -5.27 -3.27
C TYR A 53 10.73 -5.65 -1.97
N GLN A 54 12.04 -5.42 -1.88
CA GLN A 54 12.89 -5.69 -0.73
C GLN A 54 13.63 -4.43 -0.28
N GLY A 55 13.88 -4.32 1.02
CA GLY A 55 14.62 -3.23 1.63
C GLY A 55 13.93 -2.67 2.88
N LYS A 56 14.55 -1.66 3.48
CA LYS A 56 13.95 -0.92 4.61
C LYS A 56 12.79 -0.05 4.13
N GLU A 57 11.73 0.03 4.94
CA GLU A 57 10.54 0.85 4.66
C GLU A 57 9.84 0.54 3.32
N THR A 58 9.94 -0.71 2.85
CA THR A 58 9.32 -1.17 1.61
C THR A 58 8.04 -1.97 1.84
N SER A 59 7.62 -2.12 3.09
CA SER A 59 6.36 -2.80 3.41
C SER A 59 5.17 -2.00 2.86
N GLU A 60 4.07 -2.69 2.60
CA GLU A 60 2.85 -2.02 2.15
C GLU A 60 2.35 -0.97 3.14
N HIS A 61 2.51 -1.23 4.45
CA HIS A 61 2.20 -0.25 5.49
C HIS A 61 3.10 1.00 5.40
N ALA A 62 4.38 0.84 5.08
CA ALA A 62 5.29 1.97 4.92
C ALA A 62 4.94 2.80 3.68
N LEU A 63 4.58 2.14 2.58
CA LEU A 63 4.12 2.81 1.36
C LEU A 63 2.77 3.50 1.59
N LEU A 64 1.82 2.86 2.27
CA LEU A 64 0.53 3.46 2.60
C LEU A 64 0.71 4.75 3.41
N ARG A 65 1.63 4.76 4.39
CA ARG A 65 1.91 5.97 5.19
C ARG A 65 2.34 7.17 4.35
N GLN A 66 3.01 6.95 3.21
CA GLN A 66 3.43 8.03 2.33
C GLN A 66 2.27 8.73 1.63
N ILE A 67 1.15 8.04 1.44
CA ILE A 67 -0.03 8.54 0.72
C ILE A 67 -1.24 8.80 1.61
N LEU A 68 -1.10 8.65 2.93
CA LEU A 68 -2.19 8.95 3.88
C LEU A 68 -2.64 10.40 3.83
N GLY A 69 -1.77 11.32 3.40
CA GLY A 69 -2.12 12.73 3.23
C GLY A 69 -3.18 13.01 2.15
N SER A 70 -3.47 12.03 1.30
CA SER A 70 -4.54 12.13 0.28
C SER A 70 -5.93 11.82 0.84
N ILE A 71 -6.02 11.32 2.07
CA ILE A 71 -7.26 10.99 2.76
C ILE A 71 -7.74 12.23 3.53
N SER A 72 -9.03 12.52 3.41
CA SER A 72 -9.66 13.66 4.07
C SER A 72 -10.55 13.20 5.24
N ALA A 73 -10.76 14.10 6.20
CA ALA A 73 -11.70 13.86 7.28
C ALA A 73 -13.11 13.60 6.72
N GLY A 74 -13.77 12.57 7.23
CA GLY A 74 -15.08 12.12 6.75
C GLY A 74 -15.04 11.05 5.67
N ASP A 75 -13.86 10.71 5.15
CA ASP A 75 -13.71 9.57 4.23
C ASP A 75 -13.92 8.24 4.97
N ILE A 76 -14.34 7.23 4.23
CA ILE A 76 -14.45 5.85 4.71
C ILE A 76 -13.45 5.00 3.94
N ILE A 77 -12.50 4.41 4.66
CA ILE A 77 -11.43 3.59 4.08
C ILE A 77 -11.83 2.12 4.14
N LEU A 78 -11.79 1.45 3.00
CA LEU A 78 -11.98 0.01 2.89
C LEU A 78 -10.63 -0.66 2.63
N GLY A 79 -10.27 -1.62 3.45
CA GLY A 79 -9.03 -2.38 3.31
C GLY A 79 -9.19 -3.85 3.70
N ASP A 80 -8.25 -4.68 3.28
CA ASP A 80 -8.21 -6.08 3.66
C ASP A 80 -7.64 -6.29 5.08
N SER A 81 -7.57 -7.55 5.50
CA SER A 81 -7.07 -7.93 6.83
C SER A 81 -5.59 -7.59 7.06
N TYR A 82 -4.80 -7.45 5.99
CA TYR A 82 -3.39 -7.07 6.10
C TYR A 82 -3.22 -5.67 6.67
N TYR A 83 -4.12 -4.74 6.30
CA TYR A 83 -4.10 -3.37 6.78
C TYR A 83 -4.77 -3.19 8.14
N CYS A 84 -5.46 -4.20 8.66
CA CYS A 84 -6.13 -4.15 9.95
C CYS A 84 -5.10 -4.20 11.10
N SER A 85 -4.40 -3.12 11.34
CA SER A 85 -3.45 -2.96 12.43
C SER A 85 -3.89 -1.88 13.40
N TYR A 86 -3.58 -2.06 14.68
CA TYR A 86 -3.90 -1.09 15.72
C TYR A 86 -3.38 0.31 15.38
N PHE A 87 -2.14 0.40 14.89
CA PHE A 87 -1.53 1.68 14.54
C PHE A 87 -2.22 2.39 13.39
N LEU A 88 -2.59 1.64 12.34
CA LEU A 88 -3.28 2.25 11.20
C LEU A 88 -4.66 2.74 11.60
N ILE A 89 -5.40 1.96 12.38
CA ILE A 89 -6.72 2.35 12.88
C ILE A 89 -6.61 3.62 13.72
N ALA A 90 -5.62 3.71 14.62
CA ALA A 90 -5.40 4.90 15.43
C ALA A 90 -5.06 6.13 14.59
N ILE A 91 -4.24 5.99 13.55
CA ILE A 91 -3.91 7.09 12.64
C ILE A 91 -5.16 7.54 11.86
N LEU A 92 -5.96 6.62 11.34
CA LEU A 92 -7.18 6.95 10.61
C LEU A 92 -8.20 7.66 11.50
N GLN A 93 -8.38 7.21 12.74
CA GLN A 93 -9.22 7.90 13.71
C GLN A 93 -8.71 9.31 14.02
N TRP A 94 -7.40 9.48 14.17
CA TRP A 94 -6.80 10.80 14.38
C TRP A 94 -7.00 11.72 13.17
N LEU A 95 -7.00 11.18 11.95
CA LEU A 95 -7.32 11.92 10.72
C LEU A 95 -8.82 12.24 10.57
N GLY A 96 -9.68 11.72 11.46
CA GLY A 96 -11.12 11.90 11.37
C GLY A 96 -11.78 11.07 10.29
N THR A 97 -11.21 9.91 9.95
CA THR A 97 -11.72 8.98 8.94
C THR A 97 -12.24 7.71 9.59
N ASP A 98 -13.26 7.11 8.98
CA ASP A 98 -13.74 5.80 9.36
C ASP A 98 -13.04 4.71 8.53
N ALA A 99 -12.99 3.50 9.08
CA ALA A 99 -12.33 2.38 8.41
C ALA A 99 -13.14 1.09 8.52
N VAL A 100 -13.20 0.37 7.42
CA VAL A 100 -13.81 -0.97 7.34
C VAL A 100 -12.72 -1.95 6.90
N PHE A 101 -12.32 -2.81 7.83
CA PHE A 101 -11.31 -3.84 7.58
C PHE A 101 -11.84 -5.22 7.90
N GLN A 102 -11.38 -6.20 7.13
CA GLN A 102 -11.56 -7.60 7.52
C GLN A 102 -10.68 -7.88 8.75
N ILE A 103 -11.27 -8.46 9.80
CA ILE A 103 -10.54 -8.77 11.03
C ILE A 103 -9.55 -9.91 10.78
N HIS A 104 -8.30 -9.71 11.12
CA HIS A 104 -7.29 -10.77 11.13
C HIS A 104 -7.52 -11.69 12.34
N GLY A 105 -7.38 -13.01 12.17
CA GLY A 105 -7.65 -13.99 13.23
C GLY A 105 -6.88 -13.79 14.54
N SER A 106 -5.72 -13.15 14.50
CA SER A 106 -4.93 -12.77 15.69
C SER A 106 -5.56 -11.62 16.50
N LEU A 107 -6.27 -10.71 15.85
CA LEU A 107 -7.00 -9.62 16.51
C LEU A 107 -8.28 -10.11 17.16
N ASN A 108 -8.94 -11.10 16.56
CA ASN A 108 -10.19 -11.67 17.08
C ASN A 108 -10.02 -12.29 18.49
N LYS A 109 -8.84 -12.83 18.78
CA LYS A 109 -8.51 -13.37 20.12
C LYS A 109 -8.33 -12.30 21.21
N ARG A 110 -8.00 -11.06 20.82
CA ARG A 110 -7.78 -9.95 21.77
C ARG A 110 -9.06 -9.21 22.13
N PHE A 111 -10.06 -9.24 21.25
CA PHE A 111 -11.33 -8.55 21.44
C PHE A 111 -12.51 -9.49 21.75
N SER A 112 -12.25 -10.80 21.90
CA SER A 112 -13.27 -11.70 22.38
C SER A 112 -13.60 -11.37 23.84
N PRO A 113 -14.85 -11.03 24.19
CA PRO A 113 -15.25 -10.87 25.59
C PRO A 113 -15.00 -12.19 26.34
N ARG A 114 -14.39 -12.10 27.47
CA ARG A 114 -14.19 -13.23 28.38
C ARG A 114 -15.53 -13.66 28.97
#